data_e69e360946cb6aca4e1ee6e957eb5af8
#
_entry.id   e69e360946cb6aca4e1ee6e957eb5af8
#
_cell.length_a   1.000
_cell.length_b   1.000
_cell.length_c   1.000
_cell.angle_alpha   90.00
_cell.angle_beta   90.00
_cell.angle_gamma   90.00
#
_symmetry.space_group_name_H-M   'P 1'
#
loop_
_entity.id
_entity.type
_entity.pdbx_description
1 polymer ?
#
loop_
_entity_poly.entity_id
_entity_poly.type
_entity_poly.pdbx_seq_one_letter_code
_entity_poly.pdbx_strand_id
1 'polypeptide(L)'
;MSPDFTISIDEFHSGFRLSESETAVLELQVAKDSDAVRARTMLAGYYFHKFGRSSSSTNKNIGASHVLWFVQNLPDTPFLKLPIYLLTADTPSDEAIQNEWQLLVASECSSTILENAAQYFKPKNPNKSISLIEQAVRLDPTNARLLELLSDLYAYVAAKELETDIYVSKSVSALEAYIYKEENTQRKITAIARLAELARESHNLPLAKQSVALGLELSQAKLESKITIDAIHSLQTTRGLIFLDEGNVSEAVKALESSKKKKKTPVFSSFGPQFALANELLK
;
A
#
# COMPACT_ATOMS: atom_id res chain seq x y z
N MET A 1 17.94 -28.08 -13.58
CA MET A 1 16.86 -27.92 -12.56
C MET A 1 17.43 -27.04 -11.47
N SER A 2 17.12 -25.78 -11.49
CA SER A 2 17.47 -24.87 -10.38
C SER A 2 16.68 -25.28 -9.15
N PRO A 3 17.27 -25.32 -7.94
CA PRO A 3 16.48 -25.54 -6.73
C PRO A 3 15.44 -24.44 -6.63
N ASP A 4 14.21 -24.82 -6.25
CA ASP A 4 13.11 -23.88 -5.94
C ASP A 4 13.50 -22.96 -4.80
N PHE A 5 14.23 -21.89 -5.12
CA PHE A 5 14.53 -20.82 -4.18
C PHE A 5 13.31 -19.90 -4.09
N THR A 6 12.43 -20.21 -3.16
CA THR A 6 11.36 -19.25 -2.79
C THR A 6 12.02 -18.10 -2.00
N ILE A 7 12.27 -16.98 -2.66
CA ILE A 7 12.76 -15.76 -1.99
C ILE A 7 11.65 -15.28 -1.05
N SER A 8 11.94 -15.28 0.24
CA SER A 8 11.01 -14.77 1.24
C SER A 8 11.27 -13.29 1.55
N ILE A 9 10.21 -12.56 1.86
CA ILE A 9 10.32 -11.18 2.35
C ILE A 9 11.07 -11.13 3.69
N ASP A 10 11.10 -12.22 4.44
CA ASP A 10 11.83 -12.34 5.70
C ASP A 10 13.35 -12.33 5.48
N GLU A 11 13.84 -12.89 4.37
CA GLU A 11 15.26 -12.80 4.02
C GLU A 11 15.66 -11.35 3.68
N PHE A 12 14.80 -10.61 2.99
CA PHE A 12 15.00 -9.18 2.76
C PHE A 12 15.03 -8.40 4.08
N HIS A 13 14.10 -8.68 5.00
CA HIS A 13 14.07 -8.04 6.31
C HIS A 13 15.25 -8.45 7.21
N SER A 14 15.81 -9.66 7.04
CA SER A 14 17.00 -10.05 7.79
C SER A 14 18.22 -9.18 7.43
N GLY A 15 18.26 -8.66 6.22
CA GLY A 15 19.23 -7.67 5.79
C GLY A 15 19.25 -6.39 6.63
N PHE A 16 18.13 -5.99 7.23
CA PHE A 16 18.04 -4.78 8.08
C PHE A 16 18.96 -4.84 9.32
N ARG A 17 19.36 -6.04 9.74
CA ARG A 17 20.15 -6.29 10.96
C ARG A 17 21.64 -6.54 10.67
N LEU A 18 22.06 -6.57 9.40
CA LEU A 18 23.44 -6.81 9.04
C LEU A 18 24.36 -5.71 9.57
N SER A 19 25.49 -6.11 10.11
CA SER A 19 26.65 -5.24 10.37
C SER A 19 27.38 -4.92 9.07
N GLU A 20 28.26 -3.93 9.11
CA GLU A 20 29.11 -3.58 7.96
C GLU A 20 30.08 -4.71 7.59
N SER A 21 30.58 -5.45 8.58
CA SER A 21 31.47 -6.61 8.35
C SER A 21 30.73 -7.76 7.67
N GLU A 22 29.50 -8.08 8.10
CA GLU A 22 28.66 -9.10 7.45
C GLU A 22 28.28 -8.69 6.03
N THR A 23 27.93 -7.41 5.82
CA THR A 23 27.66 -6.86 4.50
C THR A 23 28.86 -7.03 3.56
N ALA A 24 30.07 -6.70 4.01
CA ALA A 24 31.29 -6.88 3.20
C ALA A 24 31.52 -8.35 2.81
N VAL A 25 31.22 -9.30 3.70
CA VAL A 25 31.31 -10.74 3.38
C VAL A 25 30.30 -11.13 2.30
N LEU A 26 29.05 -10.66 2.40
CA LEU A 26 28.03 -10.94 1.40
C LEU A 26 28.35 -10.28 0.05
N GLU A 27 28.91 -9.07 0.03
CA GLU A 27 29.37 -8.42 -1.21
C GLU A 27 30.50 -9.26 -1.89
N LEU A 28 31.45 -9.78 -1.13
CA LEU A 28 32.49 -10.68 -1.66
C LEU A 28 31.87 -11.99 -2.18
N GLN A 29 30.81 -12.51 -1.54
CA GLN A 29 30.10 -13.68 -2.02
C GLN A 29 29.43 -13.40 -3.37
N VAL A 30 28.70 -12.29 -3.49
CA VAL A 30 28.06 -11.86 -4.75
C VAL A 30 29.08 -11.58 -5.86
N ALA A 31 30.27 -11.05 -5.52
CA ALA A 31 31.34 -10.81 -6.47
C ALA A 31 31.94 -12.12 -7.03
N LYS A 32 31.92 -13.20 -6.25
CA LYS A 32 32.39 -14.54 -6.67
C LYS A 32 31.30 -15.35 -7.39
N ASP A 33 30.08 -15.18 -7.00
CA ASP A 33 28.91 -15.87 -7.52
C ASP A 33 27.81 -14.84 -7.81
N SER A 34 27.67 -14.47 -9.09
CA SER A 34 26.65 -13.50 -9.53
C SER A 34 25.23 -13.95 -9.22
N ASP A 35 25.00 -15.25 -9.04
CA ASP A 35 23.69 -15.86 -8.80
C ASP A 35 23.46 -16.21 -7.31
N ALA A 36 24.26 -15.62 -6.42
CA ALA A 36 24.05 -15.73 -4.97
C ALA A 36 22.77 -14.99 -4.51
N VAL A 37 21.61 -15.51 -4.90
CA VAL A 37 20.28 -14.90 -4.73
C VAL A 37 20.04 -14.47 -3.28
N ARG A 38 20.30 -15.37 -2.32
CA ARG A 38 20.10 -15.10 -0.90
C ARG A 38 20.96 -13.92 -0.39
N ALA A 39 22.23 -13.91 -0.75
CA ALA A 39 23.13 -12.82 -0.38
C ALA A 39 22.65 -11.49 -0.97
N ARG A 40 22.25 -11.48 -2.25
CA ARG A 40 21.67 -10.28 -2.90
C ARG A 40 20.37 -9.80 -2.22
N THR A 41 19.50 -10.73 -1.81
CA THR A 41 18.26 -10.38 -1.11
C THR A 41 18.55 -9.67 0.21
N MET A 42 19.47 -10.21 0.99
CA MET A 42 19.88 -9.60 2.27
C MET A 42 20.59 -8.26 2.06
N LEU A 43 21.45 -8.15 1.04
CA LEU A 43 22.10 -6.88 0.69
C LEU A 43 21.11 -5.83 0.23
N ALA A 44 20.15 -6.18 -0.63
CA ALA A 44 19.08 -5.27 -1.02
C ALA A 44 18.29 -4.74 0.21
N GLY A 45 18.01 -5.62 1.18
CA GLY A 45 17.39 -5.25 2.46
C GLY A 45 18.25 -4.30 3.28
N TYR A 46 19.54 -4.59 3.44
CA TYR A 46 20.48 -3.75 4.17
C TYR A 46 20.56 -2.34 3.58
N TYR A 47 20.80 -2.23 2.27
CA TYR A 47 20.92 -0.94 1.60
C TYR A 47 19.57 -0.17 1.61
N PHE A 48 18.44 -0.87 1.45
CA PHE A 48 17.13 -0.25 1.56
C PHE A 48 16.88 0.35 2.95
N HIS A 49 17.19 -0.39 4.00
CA HIS A 49 16.96 0.04 5.38
C HIS A 49 17.87 1.21 5.77
N LYS A 50 19.17 1.10 5.46
CA LYS A 50 20.16 2.12 5.86
C LYS A 50 20.17 3.36 4.96
N PHE A 51 19.96 3.20 3.67
CA PHE A 51 20.24 4.26 2.69
C PHE A 51 19.06 4.63 1.80
N GLY A 52 17.94 3.93 1.87
CA GLY A 52 16.76 4.21 1.04
C GLY A 52 16.25 5.65 1.17
N ARG A 53 16.41 6.25 2.35
CA ARG A 53 16.04 7.66 2.61
C ARG A 53 17.26 8.59 2.75
N SER A 54 18.45 8.10 2.49
CA SER A 54 19.70 8.87 2.62
C SER A 54 20.03 9.60 1.33
N SER A 55 20.72 10.72 1.45
CA SER A 55 21.37 11.42 0.32
C SER A 55 22.71 10.80 -0.08
N SER A 56 23.22 9.78 0.61
CA SER A 56 24.48 9.10 0.28
C SER A 56 24.39 8.37 -1.06
N SER A 57 25.04 8.91 -2.09
CA SER A 57 24.95 8.39 -3.46
C SER A 57 25.63 7.02 -3.64
N THR A 58 26.80 6.80 -3.05
CA THR A 58 27.59 5.57 -3.28
C THR A 58 26.86 4.31 -2.79
N ASN A 59 26.37 4.31 -1.55
CA ASN A 59 25.68 3.15 -0.99
C ASN A 59 24.30 2.91 -1.64
N LYS A 60 23.61 3.98 -2.04
CA LYS A 60 22.39 3.86 -2.86
C LYS A 60 22.68 3.20 -4.19
N ASN A 61 23.77 3.56 -4.86
CA ASN A 61 24.15 2.98 -6.15
C ASN A 61 24.42 1.47 -6.04
N ILE A 62 25.10 1.03 -4.97
CA ILE A 62 25.32 -0.40 -4.72
C ILE A 62 23.98 -1.11 -4.49
N GLY A 63 23.14 -0.57 -3.61
CA GLY A 63 21.80 -1.15 -3.37
C GLY A 63 20.93 -1.19 -4.61
N ALA A 64 20.97 -0.13 -5.43
CA ALA A 64 20.23 -0.07 -6.69
C ALA A 64 20.73 -1.10 -7.71
N SER A 65 22.04 -1.43 -7.73
CA SER A 65 22.55 -2.48 -8.61
C SER A 65 22.05 -3.88 -8.24
N HIS A 66 21.86 -4.16 -6.94
CA HIS A 66 21.20 -5.40 -6.51
C HIS A 66 19.73 -5.43 -6.95
N VAL A 67 19.00 -4.31 -6.82
CA VAL A 67 17.61 -4.22 -7.30
C VAL A 67 17.54 -4.44 -8.82
N LEU A 68 18.43 -3.82 -9.60
CA LEU A 68 18.49 -4.02 -11.05
C LEU A 68 18.69 -5.50 -11.40
N TRP A 69 19.58 -6.18 -10.71
CA TRP A 69 19.79 -7.61 -10.93
C TRP A 69 18.49 -8.42 -10.71
N PHE A 70 17.72 -8.12 -9.64
CA PHE A 70 16.43 -8.78 -9.41
C PHE A 70 15.41 -8.49 -10.49
N VAL A 71 15.32 -7.25 -10.94
CA VAL A 71 14.39 -6.89 -12.02
C VAL A 71 14.72 -7.65 -13.30
N GLN A 72 16.01 -7.86 -13.60
CA GLN A 72 16.47 -8.57 -14.78
C GLN A 72 16.33 -10.10 -14.70
N ASN A 73 16.52 -10.68 -13.52
CA ASN A 73 16.63 -12.13 -13.38
C ASN A 73 15.45 -12.78 -12.64
N LEU A 74 14.80 -12.05 -11.72
CA LEU A 74 13.73 -12.54 -10.86
C LEU A 74 12.67 -11.45 -10.61
N PRO A 75 12.01 -10.93 -11.68
CA PRO A 75 11.13 -9.76 -11.60
C PRO A 75 9.84 -9.99 -10.80
N ASP A 76 9.49 -11.23 -10.47
CA ASP A 76 8.36 -11.61 -9.63
C ASP A 76 8.68 -11.67 -8.14
N THR A 77 9.91 -11.31 -7.74
CA THR A 77 10.37 -11.34 -6.35
C THR A 77 9.48 -10.51 -5.42
N PRO A 78 9.03 -11.06 -4.28
CA PRO A 78 8.03 -10.41 -3.41
C PRO A 78 8.47 -9.06 -2.84
N PHE A 79 9.74 -8.84 -2.53
CA PHE A 79 10.19 -7.56 -1.95
C PHE A 79 10.18 -6.41 -2.97
N LEU A 80 10.10 -6.68 -4.28
CA LEU A 80 9.95 -5.65 -5.30
C LEU A 80 8.61 -4.89 -5.20
N LYS A 81 7.63 -5.42 -4.45
CA LYS A 81 6.39 -4.70 -4.08
C LYS A 81 6.60 -3.60 -3.02
N LEU A 82 7.72 -3.63 -2.32
CA LEU A 82 8.06 -2.59 -1.35
C LEU A 82 8.44 -1.29 -2.07
N PRO A 83 8.49 -0.14 -1.38
CA PRO A 83 8.85 1.14 -1.99
C PRO A 83 10.34 1.22 -2.35
N ILE A 84 10.86 0.23 -3.09
CA ILE A 84 12.27 0.11 -3.50
C ILE A 84 12.76 1.31 -4.32
N TYR A 85 11.83 2.06 -4.93
CA TYR A 85 12.16 3.32 -5.60
C TYR A 85 12.90 4.31 -4.69
N LEU A 86 12.72 4.22 -3.36
CA LEU A 86 13.46 5.04 -2.39
C LEU A 86 14.96 4.74 -2.44
N LEU A 87 15.33 3.50 -2.75
CA LEU A 87 16.72 3.08 -2.90
C LEU A 87 17.27 3.39 -4.30
N THR A 88 16.44 3.33 -5.32
CA THR A 88 16.87 3.43 -6.72
C THR A 88 16.79 4.85 -7.28
N ALA A 89 15.91 5.70 -6.74
CA ALA A 89 15.74 7.07 -7.21
C ALA A 89 17.05 7.85 -7.17
N ASP A 90 17.30 8.62 -8.23
CA ASP A 90 18.49 9.46 -8.39
C ASP A 90 19.82 8.66 -8.43
N THR A 91 19.77 7.38 -8.78
CA THR A 91 20.95 6.55 -8.99
C THR A 91 21.21 6.30 -10.49
N PRO A 92 22.45 5.99 -10.91
CA PRO A 92 22.74 5.60 -12.29
C PRO A 92 21.97 4.36 -12.76
N SER A 93 21.61 3.47 -11.83
CA SER A 93 20.80 2.28 -12.14
C SER A 93 19.33 2.57 -12.36
N ASP A 94 18.82 3.74 -11.97
CA ASP A 94 17.38 4.03 -12.01
C ASP A 94 16.82 4.01 -13.44
N GLU A 95 17.54 4.58 -14.39
CA GLU A 95 17.15 4.53 -15.81
C GLU A 95 17.16 3.10 -16.36
N ALA A 96 18.20 2.33 -16.04
CA ALA A 96 18.30 0.93 -16.44
C ALA A 96 17.15 0.08 -15.86
N ILE A 97 16.81 0.28 -14.58
CA ILE A 97 15.67 -0.38 -13.93
C ILE A 97 14.35 0.02 -14.61
N GLN A 98 14.18 1.29 -14.93
CA GLN A 98 12.99 1.79 -15.62
C GLN A 98 12.84 1.16 -17.00
N ASN A 99 13.93 1.08 -17.77
CA ASN A 99 13.93 0.48 -19.09
C ASN A 99 13.64 -1.02 -19.02
N GLU A 100 14.24 -1.74 -18.06
CA GLU A 100 13.99 -3.16 -17.87
C GLU A 100 12.51 -3.43 -17.52
N TRP A 101 11.91 -2.66 -16.60
CA TRP A 101 10.48 -2.76 -16.34
C TRP A 101 9.64 -2.49 -17.59
N GLN A 102 10.04 -1.55 -18.45
CA GLN A 102 9.29 -1.27 -19.69
C GLN A 102 9.35 -2.46 -20.67
N LEU A 103 10.50 -3.11 -20.79
CA LEU A 103 10.66 -4.29 -21.62
C LEU A 103 9.83 -5.47 -21.09
N LEU A 104 9.92 -5.73 -19.77
CA LEU A 104 9.17 -6.81 -19.13
C LEU A 104 7.66 -6.66 -19.30
N VAL A 105 7.12 -5.47 -19.06
CA VAL A 105 5.66 -5.24 -19.17
C VAL A 105 5.16 -5.18 -20.62
N ALA A 106 6.04 -5.02 -21.60
CA ALA A 106 5.69 -5.10 -23.02
C ALA A 106 5.65 -6.55 -23.54
N SER A 107 6.25 -7.50 -22.82
CA SER A 107 6.17 -8.92 -23.09
C SER A 107 4.98 -9.57 -22.39
N GLU A 108 4.70 -10.85 -22.67
CA GLU A 108 3.74 -11.62 -21.87
C GLU A 108 4.28 -11.81 -20.45
N CYS A 109 3.70 -11.13 -19.48
CA CYS A 109 4.14 -11.15 -18.09
C CYS A 109 3.00 -11.52 -17.13
N SER A 110 3.37 -11.99 -15.94
CA SER A 110 2.40 -12.35 -14.90
C SER A 110 1.79 -11.12 -14.21
N SER A 111 0.64 -11.30 -13.57
CA SER A 111 0.02 -10.27 -12.72
C SER A 111 0.97 -9.78 -11.61
N THR A 112 1.84 -10.65 -11.10
CA THR A 112 2.86 -10.31 -10.10
C THR A 112 3.91 -9.35 -10.65
N ILE A 113 4.42 -9.59 -11.86
CA ILE A 113 5.39 -8.69 -12.51
C ILE A 113 4.76 -7.32 -12.78
N LEU A 114 3.52 -7.28 -13.25
CA LEU A 114 2.77 -6.04 -13.43
C LEU A 114 2.57 -5.28 -12.12
N GLU A 115 2.24 -5.99 -11.02
CA GLU A 115 2.11 -5.40 -9.68
C GLU A 115 3.45 -4.79 -9.21
N ASN A 116 4.57 -5.52 -9.36
CA ASN A 116 5.90 -5.05 -8.98
C ASN A 116 6.30 -3.80 -9.79
N ALA A 117 6.13 -3.83 -11.10
CA ALA A 117 6.38 -2.68 -11.98
C ALA A 117 5.50 -1.47 -11.60
N ALA A 118 4.22 -1.70 -11.30
CA ALA A 118 3.31 -0.64 -10.88
C ALA A 118 3.77 0.04 -9.59
N GLN A 119 4.25 -0.71 -8.60
CA GLN A 119 4.79 -0.14 -7.36
C GLN A 119 6.03 0.73 -7.62
N TYR A 120 6.89 0.30 -8.54
CA TYR A 120 8.05 1.09 -8.94
C TYR A 120 7.64 2.41 -9.64
N PHE A 121 6.65 2.36 -10.54
CA PHE A 121 6.21 3.55 -11.28
C PHE A 121 5.30 4.48 -10.47
N LYS A 122 4.67 4.03 -9.39
CA LYS A 122 3.69 4.81 -8.62
C LYS A 122 4.12 6.24 -8.29
N PRO A 123 5.31 6.53 -7.77
CA PRO A 123 5.74 7.90 -7.47
C PRO A 123 6.14 8.71 -8.70
N LYS A 124 6.57 8.06 -9.78
CA LYS A 124 7.15 8.68 -10.98
C LYS A 124 6.12 8.92 -12.09
N ASN A 125 5.25 7.95 -12.28
CA ASN A 125 4.19 7.97 -13.28
C ASN A 125 2.98 7.18 -12.78
N PRO A 126 2.14 7.81 -11.94
CA PRO A 126 1.00 7.13 -11.33
C PRO A 126 -0.02 6.63 -12.36
N ASN A 127 -0.20 7.31 -13.50
CA ASN A 127 -1.09 6.85 -14.57
C ASN A 127 -0.60 5.56 -15.22
N LYS A 128 0.73 5.41 -15.41
CA LYS A 128 1.32 4.14 -15.84
C LYS A 128 1.10 3.05 -14.80
N SER A 129 1.28 3.37 -13.51
CA SER A 129 1.01 2.44 -12.41
C SER A 129 -0.43 1.94 -12.43
N ILE A 130 -1.42 2.82 -12.61
CA ILE A 130 -2.83 2.45 -12.77
C ILE A 130 -3.00 1.48 -13.95
N SER A 131 -2.49 1.82 -15.14
CA SER A 131 -2.62 0.98 -16.32
C SER A 131 -2.04 -0.43 -16.10
N LEU A 132 -0.92 -0.55 -15.40
CA LEU A 132 -0.30 -1.84 -15.07
C LEU A 132 -1.17 -2.66 -14.10
N ILE A 133 -1.74 -2.04 -13.07
CA ILE A 133 -2.63 -2.76 -12.15
C ILE A 133 -3.95 -3.12 -12.84
N GLU A 134 -4.51 -2.28 -13.70
CA GLU A 134 -5.67 -2.65 -14.52
C GLU A 134 -5.38 -3.89 -15.41
N GLN A 135 -4.16 -4.00 -15.95
CA GLN A 135 -3.73 -5.18 -16.69
C GLN A 135 -3.60 -6.40 -15.77
N ALA A 136 -2.98 -6.23 -14.59
CA ALA A 136 -2.85 -7.30 -13.59
C ALA A 136 -4.22 -7.84 -13.14
N VAL A 137 -5.22 -6.96 -12.92
CA VAL A 137 -6.61 -7.35 -12.59
C VAL A 137 -7.25 -8.15 -13.74
N ARG A 138 -6.97 -7.82 -15.01
CA ARG A 138 -7.49 -8.61 -16.13
C ARG A 138 -6.87 -10.00 -16.21
N LEU A 139 -5.58 -10.14 -15.86
CA LEU A 139 -4.89 -11.43 -15.84
C LEU A 139 -5.28 -12.30 -14.65
N ASP A 140 -5.51 -11.68 -13.49
CA ASP A 140 -5.90 -12.37 -12.27
C ASP A 140 -7.10 -11.67 -11.60
N PRO A 141 -8.32 -11.85 -12.17
CA PRO A 141 -9.53 -11.19 -11.67
C PRO A 141 -10.00 -11.73 -10.33
N THR A 142 -9.41 -12.83 -9.84
CA THR A 142 -9.74 -13.42 -8.54
C THR A 142 -8.94 -12.79 -7.39
N ASN A 143 -7.86 -12.11 -7.69
CA ASN A 143 -6.98 -11.51 -6.71
C ASN A 143 -7.56 -10.20 -6.16
N ALA A 144 -8.28 -10.31 -5.05
CA ALA A 144 -8.90 -9.16 -4.38
C ALA A 144 -7.88 -8.04 -4.07
N ARG A 145 -6.63 -8.40 -3.71
CA ARG A 145 -5.58 -7.44 -3.39
C ARG A 145 -5.28 -6.45 -4.54
N LEU A 146 -5.34 -6.91 -5.80
CA LEU A 146 -5.12 -6.03 -6.95
C LEU A 146 -6.22 -4.96 -7.05
N LEU A 147 -7.45 -5.28 -6.67
CA LEU A 147 -8.55 -4.30 -6.62
C LEU A 147 -8.36 -3.28 -5.50
N GLU A 148 -7.89 -3.71 -4.33
CA GLU A 148 -7.52 -2.80 -3.23
C GLU A 148 -6.42 -1.84 -3.70
N LEU A 149 -5.36 -2.36 -4.31
CA LEU A 149 -4.25 -1.57 -4.82
C LEU A 149 -4.70 -0.59 -5.91
N LEU A 150 -5.61 -1.02 -6.80
CA LEU A 150 -6.17 -0.18 -7.84
C LEU A 150 -6.98 0.98 -7.24
N SER A 151 -7.80 0.71 -6.22
CA SER A 151 -8.51 1.75 -5.47
C SER A 151 -7.54 2.77 -4.86
N ASP A 152 -6.45 2.28 -4.22
CA ASP A 152 -5.41 3.16 -3.63
C ASP A 152 -4.72 4.05 -4.66
N LEU A 153 -4.47 3.51 -5.86
CA LEU A 153 -3.85 4.27 -6.94
C LEU A 153 -4.79 5.34 -7.49
N TYR A 154 -6.07 5.02 -7.68
CA TYR A 154 -7.05 6.01 -8.11
C TYR A 154 -7.22 7.12 -7.07
N ALA A 155 -7.32 6.78 -5.77
CA ALA A 155 -7.39 7.77 -4.71
C ALA A 155 -6.13 8.65 -4.65
N TYR A 156 -4.94 8.05 -4.86
CA TYR A 156 -3.67 8.78 -4.90
C TYR A 156 -3.62 9.79 -6.04
N VAL A 157 -4.11 9.43 -7.23
CA VAL A 157 -4.18 10.34 -8.38
C VAL A 157 -5.24 11.41 -8.17
N ALA A 158 -6.43 11.04 -7.68
CA ALA A 158 -7.49 11.98 -7.34
C ALA A 158 -7.03 13.09 -6.39
N ALA A 159 -6.16 12.77 -5.44
CA ALA A 159 -5.62 13.76 -4.50
C ALA A 159 -4.57 14.71 -5.12
N LYS A 160 -4.11 14.45 -6.35
CA LYS A 160 -3.05 15.23 -7.02
C LYS A 160 -3.49 15.94 -8.28
N GLU A 161 -4.54 15.48 -8.95
CA GLU A 161 -4.95 15.97 -10.28
C GLU A 161 -6.25 16.77 -10.22
N LEU A 162 -6.51 17.53 -11.28
CA LEU A 162 -7.71 18.38 -11.41
C LEU A 162 -8.98 17.56 -11.75
N GLU A 163 -8.84 16.35 -12.29
CA GLU A 163 -9.96 15.46 -12.65
C GLU A 163 -10.37 14.54 -11.48
N THR A 164 -10.51 15.11 -10.29
CA THR A 164 -10.73 14.41 -9.03
C THR A 164 -11.93 13.46 -9.08
N ASP A 165 -13.08 13.90 -9.63
CA ASP A 165 -14.33 13.15 -9.58
C ASP A 165 -14.29 11.82 -10.33
N ILE A 166 -13.61 11.77 -11.48
CA ILE A 166 -13.47 10.54 -12.27
C ILE A 166 -12.65 9.49 -11.50
N TYR A 167 -11.52 9.92 -10.92
CA TYR A 167 -10.65 9.00 -10.17
C TYR A 167 -11.27 8.59 -8.84
N VAL A 168 -12.01 9.47 -8.16
CA VAL A 168 -12.77 9.12 -6.96
C VAL A 168 -13.83 8.07 -7.29
N SER A 169 -14.61 8.25 -8.36
CA SER A 169 -15.61 7.27 -8.80
C SER A 169 -14.98 5.91 -9.13
N LYS A 170 -13.84 5.89 -9.83
CA LYS A 170 -13.09 4.66 -10.11
C LYS A 170 -12.55 4.00 -8.83
N SER A 171 -12.06 4.80 -7.88
CA SER A 171 -11.59 4.31 -6.57
C SER A 171 -12.72 3.64 -5.79
N VAL A 172 -13.88 4.27 -5.74
CA VAL A 172 -15.09 3.70 -5.11
C VAL A 172 -15.45 2.36 -5.76
N SER A 173 -15.55 2.30 -7.10
CA SER A 173 -15.92 1.08 -7.82
C SER A 173 -14.93 -0.06 -7.58
N ALA A 174 -13.61 0.23 -7.57
CA ALA A 174 -12.59 -0.77 -7.29
C ALA A 174 -12.67 -1.27 -5.85
N LEU A 175 -12.96 -0.37 -4.90
CA LEU A 175 -13.09 -0.72 -3.49
C LEU A 175 -14.35 -1.56 -3.20
N GLU A 176 -15.47 -1.26 -3.85
CA GLU A 176 -16.67 -2.09 -3.80
C GLU A 176 -16.42 -3.50 -4.33
N ALA A 177 -15.73 -3.62 -5.47
CA ALA A 177 -15.34 -4.91 -6.03
C ALA A 177 -14.38 -5.68 -5.10
N TYR A 178 -13.45 -5.00 -4.43
CA TYR A 178 -12.60 -5.59 -3.39
C TYR A 178 -13.43 -6.11 -2.21
N ILE A 179 -14.30 -5.29 -1.64
CA ILE A 179 -15.17 -5.64 -0.51
C ILE A 179 -16.01 -6.86 -0.82
N TYR A 180 -16.51 -6.97 -2.05
CA TYR A 180 -17.30 -8.13 -2.48
C TYR A 180 -16.46 -9.43 -2.46
N LYS A 181 -15.19 -9.38 -2.88
CA LYS A 181 -14.29 -10.54 -2.97
C LYS A 181 -13.55 -10.87 -1.67
N GLU A 182 -13.34 -9.90 -0.78
CA GLU A 182 -12.55 -10.10 0.44
C GLU A 182 -13.31 -10.99 1.43
N GLU A 183 -12.71 -12.11 1.82
CA GLU A 183 -13.29 -13.06 2.79
C GLU A 183 -12.90 -12.74 4.23
N ASN A 184 -11.73 -12.12 4.44
CA ASN A 184 -11.29 -11.75 5.78
C ASN A 184 -12.11 -10.58 6.31
N THR A 185 -12.94 -10.85 7.33
CA THR A 185 -13.85 -9.87 7.90
C THR A 185 -13.15 -8.61 8.41
N GLN A 186 -11.96 -8.71 8.97
CA GLN A 186 -11.21 -7.53 9.47
C GLN A 186 -10.78 -6.62 8.33
N ARG A 187 -10.22 -7.19 7.26
CA ARG A 187 -9.85 -6.43 6.05
C ARG A 187 -11.08 -5.83 5.39
N LYS A 188 -12.17 -6.60 5.34
CA LYS A 188 -13.45 -6.11 4.81
C LYS A 188 -13.97 -4.90 5.58
N ILE A 189 -13.96 -4.91 6.92
CA ILE A 189 -14.36 -3.76 7.75
C ILE A 189 -13.47 -2.54 7.48
N THR A 190 -12.16 -2.74 7.34
CA THR A 190 -11.22 -1.65 7.01
C THR A 190 -11.54 -1.02 5.66
N ALA A 191 -11.80 -1.85 4.65
CA ALA A 191 -12.17 -1.37 3.32
C ALA A 191 -13.52 -0.64 3.31
N ILE A 192 -14.50 -1.15 4.06
CA ILE A 192 -15.82 -0.49 4.21
C ILE A 192 -15.67 0.87 4.90
N ALA A 193 -14.78 1.00 5.89
CA ALA A 193 -14.52 2.28 6.53
C ALA A 193 -13.95 3.31 5.53
N ARG A 194 -13.00 2.88 4.68
CA ARG A 194 -12.46 3.72 3.59
C ARG A 194 -13.53 4.08 2.55
N LEU A 195 -14.40 3.11 2.20
CA LEU A 195 -15.50 3.37 1.26
C LEU A 195 -16.45 4.42 1.82
N ALA A 196 -16.76 4.37 3.12
CA ALA A 196 -17.61 5.36 3.78
C ALA A 196 -16.99 6.77 3.71
N GLU A 197 -15.69 6.90 3.96
CA GLU A 197 -14.95 8.17 3.86
C GLU A 197 -14.98 8.71 2.43
N LEU A 198 -14.56 7.92 1.45
CA LEU A 198 -14.54 8.31 0.03
C LEU A 198 -15.93 8.69 -0.49
N ALA A 199 -16.96 7.92 -0.13
CA ALA A 199 -18.34 8.20 -0.52
C ALA A 199 -18.84 9.52 0.07
N ARG A 200 -18.51 9.83 1.33
CA ARG A 200 -18.87 11.11 1.95
C ARG A 200 -18.11 12.27 1.27
N GLU A 201 -16.81 12.15 1.06
CA GLU A 201 -15.98 13.18 0.41
C GLU A 201 -16.43 13.48 -1.02
N SER A 202 -16.93 12.47 -1.72
CA SER A 202 -17.54 12.62 -3.06
C SER A 202 -19.03 13.01 -3.02
N HIS A 203 -19.56 13.42 -1.87
CA HIS A 203 -20.97 13.79 -1.69
C HIS A 203 -22.00 12.69 -1.99
N ASN A 204 -21.56 11.42 -2.06
CA ASN A 204 -22.45 10.26 -2.18
C ASN A 204 -22.94 9.82 -0.79
N LEU A 205 -23.73 10.65 -0.15
CA LEU A 205 -24.25 10.40 1.21
C LEU A 205 -25.02 9.08 1.35
N PRO A 206 -25.83 8.63 0.38
CA PRO A 206 -26.50 7.32 0.47
C PRO A 206 -25.50 6.17 0.63
N LEU A 207 -24.46 6.11 -0.21
CA LEU A 207 -23.41 5.08 -0.14
C LEU A 207 -22.61 5.20 1.18
N ALA A 208 -22.28 6.41 1.59
CA ALA A 208 -21.56 6.65 2.84
C ALA A 208 -22.35 6.11 4.05
N LYS A 209 -23.65 6.38 4.15
CA LYS A 209 -24.52 5.88 5.22
C LYS A 209 -24.63 4.35 5.20
N GLN A 210 -24.82 3.77 4.03
CA GLN A 210 -24.90 2.32 3.87
C GLN A 210 -23.59 1.65 4.30
N SER A 211 -22.45 2.19 3.89
CA SER A 211 -21.14 1.67 4.27
C SER A 211 -20.89 1.78 5.77
N VAL A 212 -21.21 2.91 6.40
CA VAL A 212 -21.11 3.06 7.86
C VAL A 212 -21.98 2.03 8.58
N ALA A 213 -23.23 1.84 8.18
CA ALA A 213 -24.14 0.88 8.81
C ALA A 213 -23.58 -0.54 8.71
N LEU A 214 -23.18 -0.96 7.49
CA LEU A 214 -22.60 -2.29 7.24
C LEU A 214 -21.32 -2.52 8.03
N GLY A 215 -20.40 -1.57 8.05
CA GLY A 215 -19.13 -1.70 8.76
C GLY A 215 -19.30 -1.79 10.26
N LEU A 216 -20.22 -1.03 10.85
CA LEU A 216 -20.56 -1.09 12.26
C LEU A 216 -21.27 -2.40 12.62
N GLU A 217 -22.17 -2.92 11.79
CA GLU A 217 -22.82 -4.22 11.95
C GLU A 217 -21.79 -5.36 11.96
N LEU A 218 -20.94 -5.46 10.96
CA LEU A 218 -19.89 -6.47 10.88
C LEU A 218 -18.91 -6.40 12.07
N SER A 219 -18.70 -5.21 12.64
CA SER A 219 -17.82 -5.02 13.79
C SER A 219 -18.38 -5.54 15.11
N GLN A 220 -19.68 -5.83 15.20
CA GLN A 220 -20.33 -6.37 16.40
C GLN A 220 -19.92 -7.82 16.68
N ALA A 221 -19.38 -8.54 15.71
CA ALA A 221 -18.93 -9.92 15.81
C ALA A 221 -17.68 -10.15 16.70
N LYS A 222 -17.42 -9.29 17.71
CA LYS A 222 -16.34 -9.38 18.72
C LYS A 222 -14.93 -9.54 18.14
N LEU A 223 -14.63 -8.85 17.05
CA LEU A 223 -13.28 -8.83 16.49
C LEU A 223 -12.38 -7.87 17.29
N GLU A 224 -11.70 -8.38 18.31
CA GLU A 224 -10.80 -7.61 19.20
C GLU A 224 -9.42 -7.34 18.57
N SER A 225 -9.31 -7.16 17.26
CA SER A 225 -8.04 -6.80 16.66
C SER A 225 -7.82 -5.28 16.69
N LYS A 226 -6.54 -4.87 16.78
CA LYS A 226 -6.16 -3.45 16.71
C LYS A 226 -6.65 -2.79 15.41
N ILE A 227 -6.56 -3.50 14.30
CA ILE A 227 -7.01 -3.04 12.97
C ILE A 227 -8.51 -2.75 12.98
N THR A 228 -9.30 -3.64 13.57
CA THR A 228 -10.76 -3.45 13.68
C THR A 228 -11.11 -2.24 14.55
N ILE A 229 -10.35 -1.97 15.61
CA ILE A 229 -10.58 -0.81 16.49
C ILE A 229 -10.39 0.50 15.71
N ASP A 230 -9.33 0.60 14.90
CA ASP A 230 -9.06 1.79 14.08
C ASP A 230 -10.14 1.99 13.02
N ALA A 231 -10.56 0.91 12.35
CA ALA A 231 -11.64 0.97 11.36
C ALA A 231 -12.99 1.39 11.97
N ILE A 232 -13.32 0.90 13.19
CA ILE A 232 -14.54 1.34 13.89
C ILE A 232 -14.47 2.81 14.29
N HIS A 233 -13.28 3.29 14.70
CA HIS A 233 -13.10 4.71 14.99
C HIS A 233 -13.34 5.56 13.74
N SER A 234 -12.78 5.19 12.59
CA SER A 234 -13.02 5.83 11.30
C SER A 234 -14.52 5.83 10.93
N LEU A 235 -15.20 4.68 11.04
CA LEU A 235 -16.63 4.58 10.79
C LEU A 235 -17.47 5.50 11.70
N GLN A 236 -17.17 5.59 12.99
CA GLN A 236 -17.89 6.49 13.91
C GLN A 236 -17.60 7.96 13.60
N THR A 237 -16.34 8.29 13.22
CA THR A 237 -15.98 9.63 12.79
C THR A 237 -16.76 10.02 11.53
N THR A 238 -16.76 9.17 10.51
CA THR A 238 -17.51 9.40 9.26
C THR A 238 -19.01 9.53 9.53
N ARG A 239 -19.57 8.68 10.42
CA ARG A 239 -20.97 8.79 10.83
C ARG A 239 -21.29 10.15 11.44
N GLY A 240 -20.43 10.63 12.34
CA GLY A 240 -20.60 11.94 12.95
C GLY A 240 -20.53 13.08 11.95
N LEU A 241 -19.60 13.01 10.99
CA LEU A 241 -19.47 13.99 9.92
C LEU A 241 -20.70 14.00 9.00
N ILE A 242 -21.26 12.83 8.69
CA ILE A 242 -22.53 12.72 7.93
C ILE A 242 -23.66 13.41 8.69
N PHE A 243 -23.78 13.22 10.01
CA PHE A 243 -24.78 13.91 10.81
C PHE A 243 -24.59 15.43 10.81
N LEU A 244 -23.37 15.93 10.79
CA LEU A 244 -23.10 17.36 10.65
C LEU A 244 -23.50 17.89 9.27
N ASP A 245 -23.19 17.14 8.21
CA ASP A 245 -23.61 17.48 6.83
C ASP A 245 -25.16 17.59 6.72
N GLU A 246 -25.89 16.87 7.60
CA GLU A 246 -27.36 16.90 7.71
C GLU A 246 -27.89 17.93 8.73
N GLY A 247 -27.00 18.68 9.38
CA GLY A 247 -27.37 19.66 10.42
C GLY A 247 -27.73 19.02 11.77
N ASN A 248 -27.49 17.72 11.97
CA ASN A 248 -27.84 16.99 13.21
C ASN A 248 -26.68 16.94 14.20
N VAL A 249 -26.40 18.06 14.83
CA VAL A 249 -25.28 18.23 15.79
C VAL A 249 -25.41 17.26 16.98
N SER A 250 -26.62 16.98 17.46
CA SER A 250 -26.81 16.09 18.62
C SER A 250 -26.33 14.66 18.32
N GLU A 251 -26.66 14.10 17.15
CA GLU A 251 -26.19 12.76 16.77
C GLU A 251 -24.70 12.74 16.42
N ALA A 252 -24.16 13.84 15.89
CA ALA A 252 -22.72 13.98 15.66
C ALA A 252 -21.91 13.91 16.96
N VAL A 253 -22.37 14.58 18.03
CA VAL A 253 -21.76 14.50 19.37
C VAL A 253 -21.81 13.08 19.92
N LYS A 254 -22.96 12.38 19.80
CA LYS A 254 -23.06 10.96 20.22
C LYS A 254 -22.10 10.04 19.46
N ALA A 255 -21.90 10.28 18.15
CA ALA A 255 -20.93 9.54 17.35
C ALA A 255 -19.49 9.78 17.84
N LEU A 256 -19.12 11.05 18.15
CA LEU A 256 -17.84 11.41 18.73
C LEU A 256 -17.60 10.72 20.07
N GLU A 257 -18.58 10.70 20.98
CA GLU A 257 -18.50 10.01 22.26
C GLU A 257 -18.33 8.50 22.08
N SER A 258 -19.02 7.90 21.12
CA SER A 258 -18.92 6.48 20.78
C SER A 258 -17.53 6.11 20.25
N SER A 259 -16.87 7.03 19.55
CA SER A 259 -15.51 6.83 19.04
C SER A 259 -14.45 6.80 20.14
N LYS A 260 -14.68 7.49 21.28
CA LYS A 260 -13.73 7.61 22.39
C LYS A 260 -13.61 6.34 23.27
N LYS A 261 -14.59 5.45 23.24
CA LYS A 261 -14.74 4.33 24.19
C LYS A 261 -13.77 3.16 23.99
N LYS A 262 -12.77 3.24 23.11
CA LYS A 262 -11.93 2.09 22.75
C LYS A 262 -10.46 2.21 23.15
N LYS A 263 -9.82 1.04 23.35
CA LYS A 263 -8.42 0.90 23.78
C LYS A 263 -7.46 1.62 22.83
N LYS A 264 -6.36 2.18 23.37
CA LYS A 264 -5.28 2.76 22.56
C LYS A 264 -4.71 1.73 21.58
N THR A 265 -4.63 2.09 20.32
CA THR A 265 -3.98 1.29 19.26
C THR A 265 -2.63 1.91 18.90
N PRO A 266 -1.75 1.19 18.17
CA PRO A 266 -0.51 1.77 17.68
C PRO A 266 -0.75 2.97 16.76
N VAL A 267 -1.83 2.96 15.96
CA VAL A 267 -2.21 4.09 15.10
C VAL A 267 -2.55 5.30 15.95
N PHE A 268 -3.40 5.16 16.96
CA PHE A 268 -3.69 6.23 17.92
C PHE A 268 -2.44 6.74 18.67
N SER A 269 -1.49 5.83 18.95
CA SER A 269 -0.27 6.21 19.66
C SER A 269 0.74 6.93 18.78
N SER A 270 0.76 6.63 17.47
CA SER A 270 1.74 7.16 16.51
C SER A 270 1.23 8.38 15.75
N PHE A 271 -0.06 8.43 15.40
CA PHE A 271 -0.66 9.47 14.57
C PHE A 271 -1.76 10.26 15.30
N GLY A 272 -2.13 9.83 16.50
CA GLY A 272 -3.25 10.39 17.25
C GLY A 272 -4.63 9.93 16.72
N PRO A 273 -5.72 10.25 17.45
CA PRO A 273 -7.07 10.02 16.98
C PRO A 273 -7.39 10.96 15.79
N GLN A 274 -8.31 10.53 14.93
CA GLN A 274 -8.83 11.42 13.89
C GLN A 274 -9.67 12.53 14.55
N PHE A 275 -9.15 13.76 14.51
CA PHE A 275 -9.83 14.92 15.11
C PHE A 275 -10.81 15.62 14.16
N ALA A 276 -10.99 15.10 12.93
CA ALA A 276 -11.82 15.75 11.92
C ALA A 276 -13.22 16.09 12.44
N LEU A 277 -13.92 15.14 13.06
CA LEU A 277 -15.24 15.36 13.63
C LEU A 277 -15.22 16.36 14.81
N ALA A 278 -14.22 16.27 15.69
CA ALA A 278 -14.10 17.21 16.81
C ALA A 278 -13.83 18.64 16.34
N ASN A 279 -12.98 18.80 15.33
CA ASN A 279 -12.66 20.11 14.74
C ASN A 279 -13.88 20.74 14.04
N GLU A 280 -14.71 19.94 13.35
CA GLU A 280 -15.92 20.46 12.73
C GLU A 280 -16.99 20.86 13.78
N LEU A 281 -17.09 20.12 14.90
CA LEU A 281 -18.00 20.47 15.99
C LEU A 281 -17.60 21.75 16.76
N LEU A 282 -16.36 22.18 16.64
CA LEU A 282 -15.85 23.41 17.29
C LEU A 282 -16.00 24.68 16.43
N LYS A 283 -16.37 24.53 15.15
CA LYS A 283 -16.70 25.64 14.24
C LYS A 283 -18.11 26.13 14.46
#